data_ad17f02ba992b9c997a2524f557219c6
#
_entry.id   ad17f02ba992b9c997a2524f557219c6
#
_cell.length_a   1.000
_cell.length_b   1.000
_cell.length_c   1.000
_cell.angle_alpha   90.00
_cell.angle_beta   90.00
_cell.angle_gamma   90.00
#
_symmetry.space_group_name_H-M   'P 1'
#
loop_
_entity.id
_entity.type
_entity.pdbx_description
1 polymer ?
#
loop_
_entity_poly.entity_id
_entity_poly.type
_entity_poly.pdbx_seq_one_letter_code
_entity_poly.pdbx_strand_id
1 'polypeptide(L)'
;ASGLSGIAVIVYYMIDLPIGLQLIVYNIPIVYLAYRVFGKLYAIDTIIGTVMLSVAIDATSFIGNYHLVEDPILNSVFGGVLVGIGCGIVFRANSNGGGFDVLGAVIKKYYSLDLGTVVFGFNLIIILVGIVLFNVSIGLYTLINMYIAGEITNKVVAGFNRKKLVI
;
A
#
# COMPACT_ATOMS: atom_id res chain seq x y z
N ALA A 1 -0.11 7.45 3.28
CA ALA A 1 -0.34 6.59 2.11
C ALA A 1 0.99 6.13 1.55
N SER A 2 1.10 4.88 1.17
CA SER A 2 2.33 4.27 0.64
C SER A 2 2.04 3.60 -0.70
N GLY A 3 3.08 3.34 -1.49
CA GLY A 3 2.89 2.70 -2.79
C GLY A 3 2.19 3.62 -3.81
N LEU A 4 1.47 3.04 -4.74
CA LEU A 4 0.69 3.79 -5.75
C LEU A 4 -0.37 4.70 -5.13
N SER A 5 -0.93 4.33 -3.97
CA SER A 5 -1.87 5.21 -3.27
C SER A 5 -1.20 6.49 -2.75
N GLY A 6 0.10 6.45 -2.45
CA GLY A 6 0.87 7.65 -2.13
C GLY A 6 0.95 8.62 -3.31
N ILE A 7 1.22 8.11 -4.51
CA ILE A 7 1.19 8.93 -5.74
C ILE A 7 -0.21 9.49 -5.98
N ALA A 8 -1.24 8.64 -5.85
CA ALA A 8 -2.63 9.06 -6.06
C ALA A 8 -3.06 10.17 -5.08
N VAL A 9 -2.61 10.12 -3.82
CA VAL A 9 -2.86 11.18 -2.84
C VAL A 9 -2.15 12.49 -3.24
N ILE A 10 -0.90 12.43 -3.69
CA ILE A 10 -0.19 13.63 -4.16
C ILE A 10 -0.95 14.28 -5.32
N VAL A 11 -1.38 13.50 -6.30
CA VAL A 11 -2.14 13.99 -7.47
C VAL A 11 -3.52 14.51 -7.05
N TYR A 12 -4.18 13.86 -6.09
CA TYR A 12 -5.44 14.33 -5.53
C TYR A 12 -5.32 15.76 -4.97
N TYR A 13 -4.27 16.04 -4.19
CA TYR A 13 -4.03 17.40 -3.67
C TYR A 13 -3.65 18.44 -4.73
N MET A 14 -3.22 18.01 -5.93
CA MET A 14 -2.87 18.92 -7.01
C MET A 14 -4.05 19.25 -7.94
N ILE A 15 -4.92 18.27 -8.22
CA ILE A 15 -5.96 18.39 -9.25
C ILE A 15 -7.33 17.82 -8.84
N ASP A 16 -7.54 17.49 -7.56
CA ASP A 16 -8.81 16.96 -6.99
C ASP A 16 -9.36 15.69 -7.69
N LEU A 17 -8.48 14.88 -8.29
CA LEU A 17 -8.90 13.64 -8.96
C LEU A 17 -9.14 12.53 -7.95
N PRO A 18 -10.29 11.81 -7.95
CA PRO A 18 -10.58 10.73 -6.99
C PRO A 18 -9.47 9.70 -6.91
N ILE A 19 -9.06 9.33 -5.70
CA ILE A 19 -7.90 8.45 -5.44
C ILE A 19 -8.16 7.06 -6.02
N GLY A 20 -9.36 6.50 -5.83
CA GLY A 20 -9.71 5.18 -6.32
C GLY A 20 -9.67 5.10 -7.85
N LEU A 21 -10.18 6.11 -8.54
CA LEU A 21 -10.10 6.17 -10.00
C LEU A 21 -8.65 6.15 -10.49
N GLN A 22 -7.78 6.94 -9.86
CA GLN A 22 -6.35 6.97 -10.17
C GLN A 22 -5.69 5.60 -9.98
N LEU A 23 -6.02 4.91 -8.87
CA LEU A 23 -5.49 3.58 -8.59
C LEU A 23 -5.86 2.57 -9.67
N ILE A 24 -7.10 2.61 -10.18
CA ILE A 24 -7.52 1.75 -11.29
C ILE A 24 -6.67 2.05 -12.53
N VAL A 25 -6.53 3.31 -12.91
CA VAL A 25 -5.77 3.72 -14.09
C VAL A 25 -4.29 3.32 -13.98
N TYR A 26 -3.65 3.59 -12.84
CA TYR A 26 -2.23 3.27 -12.63
C TYR A 26 -1.97 1.75 -12.57
N ASN A 27 -2.96 0.97 -12.16
CA ASN A 27 -2.82 -0.48 -12.13
C ASN A 27 -3.01 -1.15 -13.50
N ILE A 28 -3.54 -0.49 -14.54
CA ILE A 28 -3.71 -1.08 -15.87
C ILE A 28 -2.38 -1.66 -16.41
N PRO A 29 -1.28 -0.90 -16.50
CA PRO A 29 -0.01 -1.44 -16.97
C PRO A 29 0.57 -2.50 -16.03
N ILE A 30 0.32 -2.38 -14.73
CA ILE A 30 0.82 -3.33 -13.72
C ILE A 30 0.09 -4.67 -13.85
N VAL A 31 -1.22 -4.66 -14.04
CA VAL A 31 -2.03 -5.86 -14.29
C VAL A 31 -1.59 -6.55 -15.58
N TYR A 32 -1.32 -5.79 -16.64
CA TYR A 32 -0.79 -6.35 -17.87
C TYR A 32 0.56 -7.04 -17.64
N LEU A 33 1.44 -6.42 -16.89
CA LEU A 33 2.73 -6.99 -16.51
C LEU A 33 2.56 -8.25 -15.64
N ALA A 34 1.65 -8.20 -14.66
CA ALA A 34 1.30 -9.35 -13.82
C ALA A 34 0.80 -10.54 -14.66
N TYR A 35 -0.07 -10.27 -15.64
CA TYR A 35 -0.56 -11.27 -16.56
C TYR A 35 0.58 -11.94 -17.35
N ARG A 36 1.50 -11.16 -17.88
CA ARG A 36 2.65 -11.65 -18.66
C ARG A 36 3.64 -12.48 -17.82
N VAL A 37 3.83 -12.13 -16.54
CA VAL A 37 4.86 -12.72 -15.66
C VAL A 37 4.33 -13.89 -14.84
N PHE A 38 3.12 -13.76 -14.28
CA PHE A 38 2.54 -14.72 -13.34
C PHE A 38 1.31 -15.46 -13.89
N GLY A 39 0.79 -15.02 -15.03
CA GLY A 39 -0.35 -15.63 -15.69
C GLY A 39 -1.71 -15.05 -15.29
N LYS A 40 -2.78 -15.68 -15.86
CA LYS A 40 -4.14 -15.16 -15.84
C LYS A 40 -4.74 -15.08 -14.42
N LEU A 41 -4.52 -16.10 -13.60
CA LEU A 41 -5.11 -16.16 -12.25
C LEU A 41 -4.59 -15.01 -11.37
N TYR A 42 -3.28 -14.81 -11.35
CA TYR A 42 -2.67 -13.72 -10.59
C TYR A 42 -3.14 -12.33 -11.05
N ALA A 43 -3.31 -12.14 -12.36
CA ALA A 43 -3.84 -10.90 -12.92
C ALA A 43 -5.30 -10.65 -12.50
N ILE A 44 -6.13 -11.68 -12.47
CA ILE A 44 -7.53 -11.59 -12.01
C ILE A 44 -7.56 -11.20 -10.52
N ASP A 45 -6.77 -11.84 -9.67
CA ASP A 45 -6.68 -11.52 -8.24
C ASP A 45 -6.23 -10.07 -8.03
N THR A 46 -5.26 -9.61 -8.83
CA THR A 46 -4.81 -8.21 -8.81
C THR A 46 -5.92 -7.24 -9.22
N ILE A 47 -6.70 -7.55 -10.25
CA ILE A 47 -7.83 -6.70 -10.68
C ILE A 47 -8.88 -6.62 -9.56
N ILE A 48 -9.28 -7.76 -9.01
CA ILE A 48 -10.28 -7.82 -7.95
C ILE A 48 -9.81 -7.01 -6.74
N GLY A 49 -8.58 -7.25 -6.29
CA GLY A 49 -8.00 -6.53 -5.14
C GLY A 49 -7.91 -5.02 -5.38
N THR A 50 -7.45 -4.59 -6.57
CA THR A 50 -7.37 -3.17 -6.93
C THR A 50 -8.75 -2.52 -6.98
N VAL A 51 -9.74 -3.14 -7.62
CA VAL A 51 -11.09 -2.57 -7.74
C VAL A 51 -11.75 -2.48 -6.35
N MET A 52 -11.66 -3.53 -5.55
CA MET A 52 -12.23 -3.51 -4.19
C MET A 52 -11.59 -2.44 -3.33
N LEU A 53 -10.25 -2.30 -3.38
CA LEU A 53 -9.53 -1.26 -2.65
C LEU A 53 -9.93 0.13 -3.12
N SER A 54 -9.99 0.36 -4.45
CA SER A 54 -10.34 1.65 -5.04
C SER A 54 -11.76 2.08 -4.66
N VAL A 55 -12.72 1.17 -4.78
CA VAL A 55 -14.12 1.43 -4.37
C VAL A 55 -14.20 1.70 -2.87
N ALA A 56 -13.49 0.93 -2.04
CA ALA A 56 -13.48 1.15 -0.60
C ALA A 56 -12.90 2.52 -0.22
N ILE A 57 -11.81 2.95 -0.87
CA ILE A 57 -11.20 4.28 -0.63
C ILE A 57 -12.18 5.39 -1.00
N ASP A 58 -12.77 5.35 -2.19
CA ASP A 58 -13.68 6.39 -2.65
C ASP A 58 -15.00 6.38 -1.85
N ALA A 59 -15.53 5.21 -1.51
CA ALA A 59 -16.73 5.07 -0.68
C ALA A 59 -16.52 5.56 0.76
N THR A 60 -15.31 5.53 1.28
CA THR A 60 -14.98 6.00 2.63
C THR A 60 -14.40 7.42 2.66
N SER A 61 -14.22 8.05 1.52
CA SER A 61 -13.62 9.39 1.40
C SER A 61 -14.39 10.46 2.19
N PHE A 62 -15.73 10.31 2.32
CA PHE A 62 -16.55 11.21 3.12
C PHE A 62 -16.15 11.25 4.60
N ILE A 63 -15.55 10.16 5.13
CA ILE A 63 -15.08 10.10 6.52
C ILE A 63 -13.92 11.06 6.74
N GLY A 64 -13.12 11.33 5.70
CA GLY A 64 -12.01 12.28 5.75
C GLY A 64 -12.44 13.71 6.07
N ASN A 65 -13.72 14.06 5.84
CA ASN A 65 -14.26 15.38 6.18
C ASN A 65 -14.53 15.54 7.70
N TYR A 66 -14.59 14.42 8.43
CA TYR A 66 -14.72 14.43 9.89
C TYR A 66 -13.32 14.37 10.50
N HIS A 67 -12.85 15.48 11.06
CA HIS A 67 -11.58 15.55 11.78
C HIS A 67 -11.72 14.86 13.15
N LEU A 68 -11.86 13.52 13.14
CA LEU A 68 -12.06 12.71 14.35
C LEU A 68 -10.85 12.75 15.30
N VAL A 69 -9.67 12.98 14.76
CA VAL A 69 -8.42 13.10 15.51
C VAL A 69 -7.64 14.28 14.95
N GLU A 70 -7.36 15.28 15.78
CA GLU A 70 -6.63 16.48 15.37
C GLU A 70 -5.11 16.27 15.35
N ASP A 71 -4.61 15.31 16.12
CA ASP A 71 -3.16 15.04 16.22
C ASP A 71 -2.68 14.20 15.02
N PRO A 72 -1.80 14.76 14.15
CA PRO A 72 -1.27 14.05 12.98
C PRO A 72 -0.45 12.79 13.31
N ILE A 73 0.22 12.78 14.46
CA ILE A 73 1.00 11.61 14.91
C ILE A 73 0.05 10.48 15.24
N LEU A 74 -1.00 10.79 16.02
CA LEU A 74 -2.01 9.81 16.38
C LEU A 74 -2.72 9.24 15.16
N ASN A 75 -3.09 10.09 14.19
CA ASN A 75 -3.62 9.68 12.89
C ASN A 75 -2.67 8.74 12.13
N SER A 76 -1.37 9.04 12.15
CA SER A 76 -0.37 8.21 11.48
C SER A 76 -0.23 6.83 12.12
N VAL A 77 -0.27 6.78 13.45
CA VAL A 77 -0.18 5.52 14.21
C VAL A 77 -1.43 4.65 13.97
N PHE A 78 -2.62 5.19 14.21
CA PHE A 78 -3.88 4.44 14.03
C PHE A 78 -4.10 4.06 12.57
N GLY A 79 -3.83 4.98 11.64
CA GLY A 79 -3.88 4.70 10.21
C GLY A 79 -2.94 3.57 9.81
N GLY A 80 -1.70 3.56 10.36
CA GLY A 80 -0.74 2.48 10.15
C GLY A 80 -1.23 1.12 10.67
N VAL A 81 -1.86 1.10 11.85
CA VAL A 81 -2.43 -0.13 12.42
C VAL A 81 -3.56 -0.66 11.54
N LEU A 82 -4.51 0.18 11.13
CA LEU A 82 -5.64 -0.23 10.30
C LEU A 82 -5.18 -0.72 8.92
N VAL A 83 -4.29 0.01 8.27
CA VAL A 83 -3.70 -0.40 6.99
C VAL A 83 -2.94 -1.72 7.14
N GLY A 84 -2.15 -1.86 8.21
CA GLY A 84 -1.38 -3.08 8.46
C GLY A 84 -2.24 -4.32 8.67
N ILE A 85 -3.35 -4.19 9.38
CA ILE A 85 -4.33 -5.27 9.55
C ILE A 85 -4.97 -5.62 8.19
N GLY A 86 -5.44 -4.63 7.44
CA GLY A 86 -6.06 -4.84 6.13
C GLY A 86 -5.12 -5.52 5.14
N CYS A 87 -3.90 -5.00 4.97
CA CYS A 87 -2.87 -5.61 4.12
C CYS A 87 -2.51 -7.02 4.58
N GLY A 88 -2.39 -7.23 5.89
CA GLY A 88 -2.09 -8.54 6.46
C GLY A 88 -3.15 -9.59 6.14
N ILE A 89 -4.43 -9.22 6.17
CA ILE A 89 -5.55 -10.11 5.79
C ILE A 89 -5.47 -10.45 4.30
N VAL A 90 -5.26 -9.45 3.44
CA VAL A 90 -5.15 -9.63 1.98
C VAL A 90 -3.97 -10.56 1.64
N PHE A 91 -2.80 -10.31 2.20
CA PHE A 91 -1.62 -11.17 1.95
C PHE A 91 -1.78 -12.58 2.52
N ARG A 92 -2.47 -12.74 3.64
CA ARG A 92 -2.78 -14.06 4.20
C ARG A 92 -3.73 -14.86 3.31
N ALA A 93 -4.60 -14.19 2.56
CA ALA A 93 -5.46 -14.80 1.54
C ALA A 93 -4.72 -15.12 0.23
N ASN A 94 -3.39 -14.99 0.17
CA ASN A 94 -2.56 -15.09 -1.04
C ASN A 94 -3.01 -14.17 -2.17
N SER A 95 -3.63 -13.04 -1.82
CA SER A 95 -4.04 -12.00 -2.73
C SER A 95 -3.13 -10.78 -2.61
N ASN A 96 -3.31 -9.79 -3.48
CA ASN A 96 -2.60 -8.52 -3.44
C ASN A 96 -3.55 -7.37 -3.76
N GLY A 97 -3.20 -6.17 -3.32
CA GLY A 97 -3.95 -4.95 -3.60
C GLY A 97 -3.53 -4.24 -4.90
N GLY A 98 -2.71 -4.90 -5.73
CA GLY A 98 -2.09 -4.25 -6.89
C GLY A 98 -0.91 -3.36 -6.50
N GLY A 99 -0.56 -2.43 -7.40
CA GLY A 99 0.45 -1.43 -7.08
C GLY A 99 1.89 -1.96 -7.04
N PHE A 100 2.68 -1.37 -6.17
CA PHE A 100 4.11 -1.69 -6.05
C PHE A 100 4.39 -3.09 -5.50
N ASP A 101 3.44 -3.72 -4.83
CA ASP A 101 3.57 -5.11 -4.38
C ASP A 101 3.72 -6.05 -5.58
N VAL A 102 2.95 -5.81 -6.63
CA VAL A 102 3.04 -6.57 -7.90
C VAL A 102 4.37 -6.27 -8.60
N LEU A 103 4.78 -5.00 -8.69
CA LEU A 103 6.07 -4.64 -9.27
C LEU A 103 7.23 -5.26 -8.49
N GLY A 104 7.16 -5.24 -7.17
CA GLY A 104 8.13 -5.90 -6.30
C GLY A 104 8.19 -7.41 -6.54
N ALA A 105 7.03 -8.06 -6.69
CA ALA A 105 6.97 -9.49 -7.01
C ALA A 105 7.60 -9.81 -8.38
N VAL A 106 7.37 -8.96 -9.38
CA VAL A 106 7.99 -9.08 -10.71
C VAL A 106 9.50 -8.93 -10.63
N ILE A 107 9.99 -7.91 -9.94
CA ILE A 107 11.43 -7.66 -9.78
C ILE A 107 12.08 -8.81 -9.01
N LYS A 108 11.45 -9.28 -7.93
CA LYS A 108 11.94 -10.45 -7.19
C LYS A 108 12.09 -11.69 -8.08
N LYS A 109 11.16 -11.92 -9.01
CA LYS A 109 11.21 -13.08 -9.92
C LYS A 109 12.41 -13.02 -10.87
N TYR A 110 12.78 -11.83 -11.35
CA TYR A 110 13.85 -11.68 -12.34
C TYR A 110 15.23 -11.39 -11.73
N TYR A 111 15.29 -10.70 -10.60
CA TYR A 111 16.55 -10.21 -10.02
C TYR A 111 16.89 -10.83 -8.66
N SER A 112 16.07 -11.76 -8.15
CA SER A 112 16.25 -12.41 -6.83
C SER A 112 16.40 -11.42 -5.66
N LEU A 113 15.94 -10.18 -5.83
CA LEU A 113 15.91 -9.17 -4.78
C LEU A 113 14.76 -9.48 -3.80
N ASP A 114 14.97 -9.13 -2.53
CA ASP A 114 13.91 -9.27 -1.54
C ASP A 114 12.76 -8.31 -1.82
N LEU A 115 11.52 -8.84 -1.78
CA LEU A 115 10.29 -8.08 -2.07
C LEU A 115 10.18 -6.83 -1.20
N GLY A 116 10.46 -6.98 0.10
CA GLY A 116 10.38 -5.87 1.06
C GLY A 116 11.35 -4.74 0.72
N THR A 117 12.56 -5.08 0.30
CA THR A 117 13.59 -4.09 -0.09
C THR A 117 13.15 -3.30 -1.32
N VAL A 118 12.58 -3.97 -2.32
CA VAL A 118 12.12 -3.31 -3.56
C VAL A 118 10.93 -2.39 -3.26
N VAL A 119 9.93 -2.87 -2.54
CA VAL A 119 8.76 -2.08 -2.16
C VAL A 119 9.16 -0.89 -1.27
N PHE A 120 10.09 -1.11 -0.32
CA PHE A 120 10.63 -0.03 0.50
C PHE A 120 11.32 1.05 -0.33
N GLY A 121 12.13 0.65 -1.32
CA GLY A 121 12.80 1.60 -2.22
C GLY A 121 11.82 2.48 -3.01
N PHE A 122 10.77 1.89 -3.58
CA PHE A 122 9.71 2.66 -4.24
C PHE A 122 9.00 3.61 -3.28
N ASN A 123 8.67 3.15 -2.07
CA ASN A 123 8.03 3.99 -1.06
C ASN A 123 8.93 5.14 -0.60
N LEU A 124 10.23 4.92 -0.48
CA LEU A 124 11.19 5.97 -0.12
C LEU A 124 11.20 7.09 -1.15
N ILE A 125 11.16 6.76 -2.44
CA ILE A 125 11.09 7.76 -3.51
C ILE A 125 9.83 8.62 -3.37
N ILE A 126 8.66 7.99 -3.10
CA ILE A 126 7.41 8.73 -2.92
C ILE A 126 7.46 9.64 -1.69
N ILE A 127 8.05 9.17 -0.60
CA ILE A 127 8.21 9.96 0.62
C ILE A 127 9.09 11.19 0.33
N LEU A 128 10.21 11.02 -0.39
CA LEU A 128 11.08 12.12 -0.77
C LEU A 128 10.35 13.15 -1.64
N VAL A 129 9.58 12.69 -2.63
CA VAL A 129 8.73 13.57 -3.45
C VAL A 129 7.69 14.29 -2.58
N GLY A 130 7.05 13.58 -1.66
CA GLY A 130 6.10 14.18 -0.71
C GLY A 130 6.72 15.25 0.19
N ILE A 131 7.96 15.04 0.66
CA ILE A 131 8.71 16.04 1.44
C ILE A 131 8.97 17.30 0.61
N VAL A 132 9.35 17.15 -0.64
CA VAL A 132 9.66 18.29 -1.53
C VAL A 132 8.39 19.08 -1.90
N LEU A 133 7.27 18.39 -2.14
CA LEU A 133 6.04 19.03 -2.59
C LEU A 133 5.21 19.65 -1.46
N PHE A 134 5.28 19.06 -0.24
CA PHE A 134 4.48 19.53 0.89
C PHE A 134 5.36 20.08 2.02
N ASN A 135 5.87 19.22 2.87
CA ASN A 135 6.85 19.56 3.92
C ASN A 135 7.45 18.29 4.58
N VAL A 136 8.51 18.49 5.36
CA VAL A 136 9.23 17.43 6.07
C VAL A 136 8.32 16.68 7.07
N SER A 137 7.42 17.39 7.74
CA SER A 137 6.52 16.79 8.74
C SER A 137 5.61 15.71 8.11
N ILE A 138 5.07 15.95 6.92
CA ILE A 138 4.25 14.96 6.19
C ILE A 138 5.06 13.73 5.83
N GLY A 139 6.31 13.91 5.41
CA GLY A 139 7.22 12.79 5.15
C GLY A 139 7.48 11.95 6.40
N LEU A 140 7.73 12.58 7.55
CA LEU A 140 7.94 11.88 8.83
C LEU A 140 6.68 11.12 9.27
N TYR A 141 5.49 11.72 9.18
CA TYR A 141 4.23 11.03 9.49
C TYR A 141 3.99 9.83 8.56
N THR A 142 4.35 9.96 7.28
CA THR A 142 4.24 8.84 6.32
C THR A 142 5.21 7.71 6.66
N LEU A 143 6.44 8.02 7.10
CA LEU A 143 7.41 7.03 7.56
C LEU A 143 6.90 6.27 8.80
N ILE A 144 6.36 6.97 9.78
CA ILE A 144 5.77 6.36 11.00
C ILE A 144 4.63 5.42 10.59
N ASN A 145 3.69 5.90 9.77
CA ASN A 145 2.56 5.10 9.28
C ASN A 145 3.03 3.83 8.55
N MET A 146 4.01 3.96 7.66
CA MET A 146 4.54 2.86 6.87
C MET A 146 5.26 1.82 7.73
N TYR A 147 6.05 2.26 8.71
CA TYR A 147 6.74 1.37 9.64
C TYR A 147 5.74 0.54 10.46
N ILE A 148 4.74 1.20 11.05
CA ILE A 148 3.71 0.55 11.86
C ILE A 148 2.87 -0.40 10.98
N ALA A 149 2.46 0.03 9.78
CA ALA A 149 1.71 -0.82 8.86
C ALA A 149 2.51 -2.07 8.47
N GLY A 150 3.80 -1.94 8.19
CA GLY A 150 4.67 -3.08 7.87
C GLY A 150 4.80 -4.08 9.03
N GLU A 151 5.04 -3.60 10.25
CA GLU A 151 5.13 -4.44 11.44
C GLU A 151 3.82 -5.18 11.74
N ILE A 152 2.68 -4.49 11.64
CA ILE A 152 1.37 -5.10 11.86
C ILE A 152 1.05 -6.11 10.76
N THR A 153 1.32 -5.76 9.49
CA THR A 153 1.16 -6.69 8.36
C THR A 153 1.93 -7.98 8.58
N ASN A 154 3.20 -7.88 8.95
CA ASN A 154 4.04 -9.05 9.22
C ASN A 154 3.47 -9.91 10.36
N LYS A 155 2.97 -9.30 11.42
CA LYS A 155 2.33 -10.02 12.55
C LYS A 155 1.06 -10.72 12.12
N VAL A 156 0.20 -10.07 11.33
CA VAL A 156 -1.05 -10.65 10.84
C VAL A 156 -0.79 -11.80 9.88
N VAL A 157 0.16 -11.63 8.94
CA VAL A 157 0.55 -12.69 7.98
C VAL A 157 1.18 -13.90 8.69
N ALA A 158 2.08 -13.65 9.64
CA ALA A 158 2.72 -14.71 10.40
C ALA A 158 1.75 -15.51 11.31
N GLY A 159 0.58 -14.89 11.62
CA GLY A 159 -0.37 -15.43 12.59
C GLY A 159 0.11 -15.28 14.04
N PHE A 160 -0.84 -15.29 14.98
CA PHE A 160 -0.53 -15.19 16.42
C PHE A 160 0.17 -16.42 16.99
N ASN A 161 0.44 -17.46 16.19
CA ASN A 161 0.93 -18.73 16.65
C ASN A 161 2.31 -19.06 16.08
N ARG A 162 3.31 -18.19 16.32
CA ARG A 162 4.71 -18.60 16.27
C ARG A 162 5.02 -19.37 17.56
N LYS A 163 4.64 -20.62 17.66
CA LYS A 163 5.42 -21.53 18.47
C LYS A 163 6.82 -21.61 17.82
N LYS A 164 7.78 -20.91 18.40
CA LYS A 164 9.19 -21.18 18.16
C LYS A 164 9.38 -22.63 18.57
N LEU A 165 9.43 -23.56 17.61
CA LEU A 165 10.09 -24.84 17.81
C LEU A 165 11.57 -24.50 17.92
N VAL A 166 12.03 -24.32 19.15
CA VAL A 166 13.44 -24.41 19.51
C VAL A 166 13.68 -25.89 19.62
N ILE A 167 14.32 -26.47 18.60
CA ILE A 167 15.01 -27.75 18.70
C ILE A 167 16.47 -27.47 18.90
#